data_5fbcd79b8974b9575eeb824aa52f3605
#
_entry.id   5fbcd79b8974b9575eeb824aa52f3605
#
_cell.length_a   1.000
_cell.length_b   1.000
_cell.length_c   1.000
_cell.angle_alpha   90.00
_cell.angle_beta   90.00
_cell.angle_gamma   90.00
#
_symmetry.space_group_name_H-M   'P 1'
#
loop_
_entity.id
_entity.type
_entity.pdbx_description
1 polymer ?
#
loop_
_entity_poly.entity_id
_entity_poly.type
_entity_poly.pdbx_seq_one_letter_code
_entity_poly.pdbx_strand_id
1 'polypeptide(L)'
;MVKWVLATTLIVATTSLFASAEDHSHSQLSVIAANAMEERARARGFDAINVEVAPLDGRVSLPKCGKAVAVLSDNSQPSLGRVTVGLRCQTPEPWTIYLRGRVTASAAIPVLQHPANRSELISEDDVVIRNIQIESDLRGIIIQRGQLVGKVAVRDLIAGQPLRQSDVKAPTVISRGQSVTIKSFAGGLTVTMKGKALGNARAGDRIWVQNERSKKRVEGIVSSSGDVLVQ
;
A
#
# COMPACT_ATOMS: atom_id res chain seq x y z
N MET A 1 56.59 14.66 -85.43
CA MET A 1 56.54 13.78 -84.24
C MET A 1 55.67 14.44 -83.19
N VAL A 2 54.42 14.08 -83.11
CA VAL A 2 53.45 14.65 -82.17
C VAL A 2 53.16 13.59 -81.07
N LYS A 3 53.59 13.88 -79.83
CA LYS A 3 53.31 13.01 -78.65
C LYS A 3 51.93 13.38 -78.08
N TRP A 4 51.02 12.43 -78.13
CA TRP A 4 49.74 12.51 -77.43
C TRP A 4 49.94 12.09 -75.97
N VAL A 5 49.59 12.96 -75.03
CA VAL A 5 49.53 12.69 -73.63
C VAL A 5 48.07 12.38 -73.28
N LEU A 6 47.79 11.14 -72.98
CA LEU A 6 46.49 10.73 -72.46
C LEU A 6 46.40 11.07 -70.94
N ALA A 7 45.54 12.00 -70.60
CA ALA A 7 45.20 12.32 -69.20
C ALA A 7 44.10 11.39 -68.73
N THR A 8 44.44 10.45 -67.84
CA THR A 8 43.49 9.54 -67.17
C THR A 8 42.90 10.27 -65.98
N THR A 9 41.66 10.68 -66.11
CA THR A 9 40.89 11.28 -65.00
C THR A 9 40.39 10.17 -64.07
N LEU A 10 40.90 10.09 -62.82
CA LEU A 10 40.48 9.17 -61.76
C LEU A 10 39.24 9.74 -61.10
N ILE A 11 38.03 9.16 -61.32
CA ILE A 11 36.81 9.50 -60.64
C ILE A 11 36.80 8.76 -59.31
N VAL A 12 37.04 9.47 -58.22
CA VAL A 12 36.85 8.96 -56.84
C VAL A 12 35.39 9.01 -56.53
N ALA A 13 34.73 7.88 -56.62
CA ALA A 13 33.32 7.69 -56.11
C ALA A 13 33.33 7.69 -54.61
N THR A 14 32.95 8.80 -54.00
CA THR A 14 32.67 8.88 -52.55
C THR A 14 31.35 8.17 -52.26
N THR A 15 31.40 6.91 -51.86
CA THR A 15 30.25 6.19 -51.28
C THR A 15 29.94 6.75 -49.87
N SER A 16 28.93 7.60 -49.81
CA SER A 16 28.36 8.04 -48.52
C SER A 16 27.72 6.83 -47.85
N LEU A 17 28.36 6.25 -46.83
CA LEU A 17 27.70 5.33 -45.91
C LEU A 17 26.64 6.10 -45.12
N PHE A 18 25.40 6.00 -45.55
CA PHE A 18 24.28 6.35 -44.67
C PHE A 18 24.26 5.31 -43.56
N ALA A 19 24.79 5.65 -42.39
CA ALA A 19 24.58 4.89 -41.16
C ALA A 19 23.06 4.89 -40.88
N SER A 20 22.41 3.78 -41.11
CA SER A 20 21.02 3.60 -40.67
C SER A 20 21.01 3.80 -39.15
N ALA A 21 20.32 4.82 -38.69
CA ALA A 21 20.12 5.02 -37.26
C ALA A 21 19.35 3.79 -36.73
N GLU A 22 20.01 2.98 -35.91
CA GLU A 22 19.35 1.86 -35.24
C GLU A 22 18.38 2.43 -34.21
N ASP A 23 17.12 2.00 -34.30
CA ASP A 23 16.11 2.36 -33.34
C ASP A 23 16.21 1.50 -32.07
N HIS A 24 15.77 2.05 -30.94
CA HIS A 24 15.59 1.27 -29.72
C HIS A 24 14.49 0.24 -29.91
N SER A 25 14.77 -0.99 -29.52
CA SER A 25 13.74 -2.01 -29.46
C SER A 25 12.71 -1.66 -28.38
N HIS A 26 11.43 -1.67 -28.72
CA HIS A 26 10.32 -1.45 -27.77
C HIS A 26 10.37 -2.43 -26.60
N SER A 27 10.81 -3.68 -26.84
CA SER A 27 10.97 -4.69 -25.79
C SER A 27 12.05 -4.29 -24.78
N GLN A 28 13.17 -3.74 -25.22
CA GLN A 28 14.22 -3.25 -24.33
C GLN A 28 13.73 -2.10 -23.45
N LEU A 29 13.01 -1.14 -24.03
CA LEU A 29 12.43 -0.03 -23.27
C LEU A 29 11.38 -0.51 -22.26
N SER A 30 10.58 -1.51 -22.63
CA SER A 30 9.61 -2.13 -21.70
C SER A 30 10.31 -2.83 -20.54
N VAL A 31 11.43 -3.52 -20.77
CA VAL A 31 12.23 -4.15 -19.71
C VAL A 31 12.82 -3.10 -18.75
N ILE A 32 13.38 -2.00 -19.28
CA ILE A 32 13.91 -0.91 -18.45
C ILE A 32 12.79 -0.32 -17.56
N ALA A 33 11.63 -0.09 -18.15
CA ALA A 33 10.47 0.42 -17.40
C ALA A 33 9.97 -0.56 -16.35
N ALA A 34 9.91 -1.86 -16.68
CA ALA A 34 9.50 -2.91 -15.74
C ALA A 34 10.44 -2.98 -14.54
N ASN A 35 11.75 -3.01 -14.77
CA ASN A 35 12.76 -3.03 -13.72
C ASN A 35 12.65 -1.81 -12.79
N ALA A 36 12.44 -0.62 -13.38
CA ALA A 36 12.27 0.61 -12.59
C ALA A 36 11.00 0.61 -11.74
N MET A 37 9.89 0.06 -12.26
CA MET A 37 8.64 -0.11 -11.51
C MET A 37 8.81 -1.12 -10.37
N GLU A 38 9.46 -2.24 -10.64
CA GLU A 38 9.76 -3.28 -9.65
C GLU A 38 10.66 -2.78 -8.53
N GLU A 39 11.76 -2.09 -8.89
CA GLU A 39 12.69 -1.51 -7.92
C GLU A 39 12.00 -0.48 -7.01
N ARG A 40 11.12 0.36 -7.57
CA ARG A 40 10.30 1.28 -6.79
C ARG A 40 9.39 0.56 -5.79
N ALA A 41 8.76 -0.54 -6.18
CA ALA A 41 7.91 -1.32 -5.29
C ALA A 41 8.75 -2.01 -4.20
N ARG A 42 9.91 -2.56 -4.51
CA ARG A 42 10.85 -3.12 -3.53
C ARG A 42 11.35 -2.09 -2.53
N ALA A 43 11.68 -0.88 -2.98
CA ALA A 43 12.10 0.21 -2.10
C ALA A 43 11.01 0.64 -1.09
N ARG A 44 9.74 0.29 -1.34
CA ARG A 44 8.60 0.48 -0.42
C ARG A 44 8.32 -0.74 0.46
N GLY A 45 9.15 -1.79 0.38
CA GLY A 45 9.03 -3.00 1.20
C GLY A 45 8.03 -4.03 0.67
N PHE A 46 7.70 -3.99 -0.62
CA PHE A 46 6.88 -5.02 -1.23
C PHE A 46 7.76 -6.16 -1.79
N ASP A 47 7.29 -7.39 -1.58
CA ASP A 47 7.87 -8.62 -2.11
C ASP A 47 6.93 -9.29 -3.12
N ALA A 48 7.43 -10.33 -3.81
CA ALA A 48 6.66 -11.09 -4.81
C ALA A 48 5.91 -10.18 -5.80
N ILE A 49 6.68 -9.25 -6.41
CA ILE A 49 6.17 -8.21 -7.29
C ILE A 49 6.00 -8.79 -8.70
N ASN A 50 4.86 -8.49 -9.32
CA ASN A 50 4.62 -8.73 -10.74
C ASN A 50 4.37 -7.38 -11.44
N VAL A 51 5.03 -7.20 -12.60
CA VAL A 51 4.95 -5.96 -13.38
C VAL A 51 4.53 -6.29 -14.80
N GLU A 52 3.44 -5.69 -15.23
CA GLU A 52 2.95 -5.75 -16.60
C GLU A 52 3.04 -4.37 -17.24
N VAL A 53 3.94 -4.19 -18.20
CA VAL A 53 4.11 -2.93 -18.94
C VAL A 53 3.23 -2.95 -20.18
N ALA A 54 2.44 -1.90 -20.39
CA ALA A 54 1.65 -1.75 -21.59
C ALA A 54 2.58 -1.62 -22.82
N PRO A 55 2.29 -2.30 -23.93
CA PRO A 55 3.11 -2.21 -25.13
C PRO A 55 3.11 -0.79 -25.67
N LEU A 56 4.27 -0.38 -26.23
CA LEU A 56 4.37 0.85 -27.01
C LEU A 56 3.64 0.69 -28.35
N ASP A 57 3.08 1.79 -28.84
CA ASP A 57 2.50 1.82 -30.19
C ASP A 57 3.62 1.50 -31.21
N GLY A 58 3.40 0.54 -32.10
CA GLY A 58 4.36 0.10 -33.10
C GLY A 58 4.79 1.20 -34.09
N ARG A 59 4.09 2.34 -34.12
CA ARG A 59 4.44 3.51 -34.92
C ARG A 59 5.49 4.41 -34.31
N VAL A 60 5.77 4.22 -33.01
CA VAL A 60 6.76 5.01 -32.29
C VAL A 60 8.14 4.51 -32.66
N SER A 61 8.93 5.32 -33.37
CA SER A 61 10.31 5.10 -33.67
C SER A 61 11.15 6.00 -32.76
N LEU A 62 12.11 5.41 -32.06
CA LEU A 62 12.96 6.10 -31.09
C LEU A 62 14.44 5.82 -31.43
N PRO A 63 15.21 6.84 -31.83
CA PRO A 63 16.60 6.68 -32.10
C PRO A 63 17.37 6.04 -30.94
N LYS A 64 18.32 5.15 -31.30
CA LYS A 64 19.14 4.47 -30.28
C LYS A 64 19.93 5.48 -29.45
N CYS A 65 19.85 5.32 -28.15
CA CYS A 65 20.53 6.19 -27.20
C CYS A 65 22.04 5.86 -27.17
N GLY A 66 22.88 6.85 -27.28
CA GLY A 66 24.35 6.69 -27.22
C GLY A 66 24.86 6.43 -25.79
N LYS A 67 24.01 6.64 -24.76
CA LYS A 67 24.27 6.34 -23.35
C LYS A 67 23.10 5.52 -22.79
N ALA A 68 23.24 5.08 -21.55
CA ALA A 68 22.12 4.43 -20.85
C ALA A 68 20.89 5.35 -20.81
N VAL A 69 19.72 4.77 -21.06
CA VAL A 69 18.44 5.48 -20.95
C VAL A 69 18.19 5.82 -19.49
N ALA A 70 17.96 7.09 -19.20
CA ALA A 70 17.70 7.55 -17.85
C ALA A 70 16.23 7.30 -17.45
N VAL A 71 16.02 6.77 -16.25
CA VAL A 71 14.70 6.63 -15.65
C VAL A 71 14.37 7.93 -14.90
N LEU A 72 13.24 8.53 -15.20
CA LEU A 72 12.74 9.70 -14.50
C LEU A 72 12.03 9.27 -13.23
N SER A 73 12.64 9.53 -12.08
CA SER A 73 12.06 9.21 -10.78
C SER A 73 11.02 10.26 -10.39
N ASP A 74 9.80 9.81 -10.14
CA ASP A 74 8.74 10.62 -9.53
C ASP A 74 8.23 9.91 -8.27
N ASN A 75 8.66 10.40 -7.12
CA ASN A 75 8.30 9.82 -5.82
C ASN A 75 6.83 10.05 -5.42
N SER A 76 6.11 10.90 -6.13
CA SER A 76 4.68 11.14 -5.93
C SER A 76 3.80 10.03 -6.51
N GLN A 77 4.34 9.26 -7.46
CA GLN A 77 3.62 8.15 -8.09
C GLN A 77 3.40 6.98 -7.12
N PRO A 78 2.27 6.26 -7.24
CA PRO A 78 2.05 5.04 -6.48
C PRO A 78 3.12 3.98 -6.83
N SER A 79 3.37 3.06 -5.90
CA SER A 79 4.29 1.92 -6.14
C SER A 79 3.58 0.69 -6.64
N LEU A 80 2.27 0.59 -6.40
CA LEU A 80 1.40 -0.50 -6.84
C LEU A 80 0.22 0.05 -7.64
N GLY A 81 -0.43 -0.83 -8.39
CA GLY A 81 -1.53 -0.51 -9.26
C GLY A 81 -1.05 0.07 -10.59
N ARG A 82 -1.70 1.11 -11.06
CA ARG A 82 -1.32 1.79 -12.30
C ARG A 82 -0.15 2.74 -12.04
N VAL A 83 1.00 2.42 -12.61
CA VAL A 83 2.25 3.17 -12.46
C VAL A 83 2.69 3.70 -13.82
N THR A 84 3.24 4.89 -13.85
CA THR A 84 3.85 5.46 -15.06
C THR A 84 5.33 5.74 -14.78
N VAL A 85 6.19 5.34 -15.72
CA VAL A 85 7.63 5.61 -15.67
C VAL A 85 8.04 6.38 -16.89
N GLY A 86 8.78 7.48 -16.69
CA GLY A 86 9.40 8.24 -17.76
C GLY A 86 10.79 7.67 -18.09
N LEU A 87 11.06 7.51 -19.36
CA LEU A 87 12.38 7.16 -19.89
C LEU A 87 12.90 8.30 -20.76
N ARG A 88 14.15 8.67 -20.56
CA ARG A 88 14.79 9.78 -21.27
C ARG A 88 16.11 9.36 -21.87
N CYS A 89 16.27 9.65 -23.14
CA CYS A 89 17.56 9.70 -23.81
C CYS A 89 18.05 11.15 -23.90
N GLN A 90 19.34 11.37 -23.75
CA GLN A 90 19.95 12.71 -23.83
C GLN A 90 20.77 12.90 -25.10
N THR A 91 21.39 11.84 -25.63
CA THR A 91 22.34 11.90 -26.77
C THR A 91 22.23 10.63 -27.62
N PRO A 92 22.47 10.66 -28.93
CA PRO A 92 22.74 11.87 -29.76
C PRO A 92 21.46 12.68 -30.01
N GLU A 93 20.30 12.04 -30.13
CA GLU A 93 19.00 12.68 -30.35
C GLU A 93 18.15 12.57 -29.07
N PRO A 94 17.84 13.68 -28.41
CA PRO A 94 17.11 13.64 -27.16
C PRO A 94 15.62 13.31 -27.37
N TRP A 95 15.12 12.34 -26.59
CA TRP A 95 13.72 12.00 -26.53
C TRP A 95 13.28 11.65 -25.10
N THR A 96 11.99 11.76 -24.84
CA THR A 96 11.37 11.33 -23.58
C THR A 96 10.06 10.65 -23.89
N ILE A 97 9.85 9.47 -23.29
CA ILE A 97 8.60 8.72 -23.38
C ILE A 97 8.12 8.32 -22.00
N TYR A 98 6.84 8.02 -21.88
CA TYR A 98 6.21 7.56 -20.67
C TYR A 98 5.54 6.22 -20.92
N LEU A 99 5.99 5.19 -20.20
CA LEU A 99 5.40 3.86 -20.25
C LEU A 99 4.49 3.68 -19.05
N ARG A 100 3.33 3.10 -19.31
CA ARG A 100 2.36 2.75 -18.27
C ARG A 100 2.48 1.28 -17.99
N GLY A 101 2.36 0.92 -16.70
CA GLY A 101 2.34 -0.47 -16.27
C GLY A 101 1.34 -0.68 -15.14
N ARG A 102 1.06 -1.95 -14.88
CA ARG A 102 0.35 -2.43 -13.72
C ARG A 102 1.34 -3.17 -12.83
N VAL A 103 1.47 -2.75 -11.60
CA VAL A 103 2.33 -3.36 -10.59
C VAL A 103 1.46 -3.99 -9.52
N THR A 104 1.63 -5.28 -9.30
CA THR A 104 0.97 -6.02 -8.23
C THR A 104 2.02 -6.64 -7.32
N ALA A 105 1.68 -6.82 -6.06
CA ALA A 105 2.53 -7.55 -5.11
C ALA A 105 1.69 -8.56 -4.35
N SER A 106 2.31 -9.60 -3.81
CA SER A 106 1.66 -10.53 -2.90
C SER A 106 2.02 -10.21 -1.47
N ALA A 107 1.03 -10.21 -0.59
CA ALA A 107 1.22 -10.01 0.83
C ALA A 107 0.49 -11.09 1.63
N ALA A 108 1.17 -11.64 2.64
CA ALA A 108 0.56 -12.55 3.61
C ALA A 108 -0.19 -11.72 4.64
N ILE A 109 -1.50 -11.63 4.54
CA ILE A 109 -2.35 -10.82 5.41
C ILE A 109 -3.43 -11.65 6.08
N PRO A 110 -3.88 -11.25 7.29
CA PRO A 110 -4.99 -11.90 7.95
C PRO A 110 -6.32 -11.55 7.26
N VAL A 111 -7.11 -12.59 7.01
CA VAL A 111 -8.47 -12.49 6.45
C VAL A 111 -9.40 -13.38 7.24
N LEU A 112 -10.70 -13.13 7.11
CA LEU A 112 -11.71 -14.02 7.70
C LEU A 112 -11.82 -15.33 6.91
N GLN A 113 -11.93 -16.44 7.61
CA GLN A 113 -12.20 -17.75 7.01
C GLN A 113 -13.65 -17.86 6.58
N HIS A 114 -14.57 -17.28 7.37
CA HIS A 114 -16.01 -17.25 7.14
C HIS A 114 -16.50 -15.79 7.12
N PRO A 115 -17.65 -15.49 6.46
CA PRO A 115 -18.25 -14.17 6.56
C PRO A 115 -18.61 -13.85 8.01
N ALA A 116 -18.50 -12.58 8.39
CA ALA A 116 -18.93 -12.12 9.72
C ALA A 116 -20.01 -11.03 9.56
N ASN A 117 -21.07 -11.14 10.34
CA ASN A 117 -22.16 -10.17 10.35
C ASN A 117 -21.78 -8.92 11.16
N ARG A 118 -22.49 -7.84 10.95
CA ARG A 118 -22.35 -6.62 11.75
C ARG A 118 -22.52 -6.92 13.24
N SER A 119 -21.62 -6.39 14.06
CA SER A 119 -21.54 -6.56 15.51
C SER A 119 -21.14 -7.96 15.98
N GLU A 120 -20.76 -8.83 15.07
CA GLU A 120 -20.20 -10.14 15.40
C GLU A 120 -18.78 -10.01 15.94
N LEU A 121 -18.46 -10.79 16.96
CA LEU A 121 -17.12 -10.86 17.55
C LEU A 121 -16.24 -11.78 16.71
N ILE A 122 -15.09 -11.28 16.31
CA ILE A 122 -14.10 -12.03 15.55
C ILE A 122 -13.22 -12.82 16.54
N SER A 123 -13.32 -14.12 16.50
CA SER A 123 -12.53 -15.05 17.30
C SER A 123 -11.19 -15.37 16.65
N GLU A 124 -10.34 -16.08 17.36
CA GLU A 124 -9.06 -16.53 16.82
C GLU A 124 -9.22 -17.52 15.66
N ASP A 125 -10.22 -18.39 15.73
CA ASP A 125 -10.49 -19.42 14.71
C ASP A 125 -11.08 -18.83 13.43
N ASP A 126 -11.63 -17.62 13.48
CA ASP A 126 -12.18 -16.95 12.30
C ASP A 126 -11.09 -16.34 11.40
N VAL A 127 -9.84 -16.24 11.88
CA VAL A 127 -8.78 -15.52 11.19
C VAL A 127 -7.71 -16.47 10.67
N VAL A 128 -7.49 -16.42 9.35
CA VAL A 128 -6.42 -17.17 8.67
C VAL A 128 -5.50 -16.22 7.92
N ILE A 129 -4.22 -16.60 7.77
CA ILE A 129 -3.27 -15.87 6.94
C ILE A 129 -3.37 -16.38 5.51
N ARG A 130 -3.58 -15.50 4.56
CA ARG A 130 -3.58 -15.82 3.13
C ARG A 130 -2.68 -14.88 2.35
N ASN A 131 -2.01 -15.42 1.34
CA ASN A 131 -1.32 -14.62 0.34
C ASN A 131 -2.36 -14.02 -0.61
N ILE A 132 -2.45 -12.70 -0.61
CA ILE A 132 -3.40 -11.96 -1.43
C ILE A 132 -2.62 -11.03 -2.36
N GLN A 133 -3.04 -11.02 -3.62
CA GLN A 133 -2.55 -10.05 -4.59
C GLN A 133 -3.12 -8.66 -4.26
N ILE A 134 -2.23 -7.69 -4.15
CA ILE A 134 -2.56 -6.30 -3.85
C ILE A 134 -2.15 -5.39 -5.00
N GLU A 135 -3.04 -4.49 -5.35
CA GLU A 135 -2.84 -3.49 -6.42
C GLU A 135 -2.81 -2.05 -5.87
N SER A 136 -2.73 -1.90 -4.58
CA SER A 136 -2.72 -0.58 -3.93
C SER A 136 -1.94 -0.63 -2.64
N ASP A 137 -1.60 0.56 -2.13
CA ASP A 137 -0.95 0.73 -0.84
C ASP A 137 -1.74 0.02 0.29
N LEU A 138 -1.02 -0.64 1.18
CA LEU A 138 -1.58 -1.31 2.37
C LEU A 138 -2.04 -0.35 3.47
N ARG A 139 -2.02 0.97 3.24
CA ARG A 139 -2.45 1.95 4.24
C ARG A 139 -3.87 1.66 4.73
N GLY A 140 -3.99 1.52 6.04
CA GLY A 140 -5.27 1.21 6.69
C GLY A 140 -5.74 -0.24 6.54
N ILE A 141 -5.03 -1.09 5.83
CA ILE A 141 -5.29 -2.54 5.80
C ILE A 141 -4.68 -3.16 7.05
N ILE A 142 -5.39 -4.11 7.62
CA ILE A 142 -4.93 -4.88 8.76
C ILE A 142 -3.95 -5.95 8.27
N ILE A 143 -2.71 -5.88 8.78
CA ILE A 143 -1.62 -6.78 8.39
C ILE A 143 -1.20 -7.75 9.51
N GLN A 144 -1.71 -7.54 10.72
CA GLN A 144 -1.42 -8.38 11.88
C GLN A 144 -2.69 -9.05 12.41
N ARG A 145 -2.63 -10.36 12.67
CA ARG A 145 -3.76 -11.15 13.19
C ARG A 145 -4.34 -10.56 14.48
N GLY A 146 -3.50 -10.12 15.40
CA GLY A 146 -3.93 -9.53 16.67
C GLY A 146 -4.73 -8.23 16.55
N GLN A 147 -4.73 -7.59 15.38
CA GLN A 147 -5.56 -6.42 15.11
C GLN A 147 -7.02 -6.78 14.78
N LEU A 148 -7.29 -8.05 14.44
CA LEU A 148 -8.63 -8.58 14.13
C LEU A 148 -9.24 -9.33 15.32
N VAL A 149 -8.45 -10.20 15.94
CA VAL A 149 -8.93 -11.06 17.04
C VAL A 149 -9.42 -10.22 18.22
N GLY A 150 -10.60 -10.55 18.72
CA GLY A 150 -11.24 -9.84 19.81
C GLY A 150 -11.89 -8.51 19.43
N LYS A 151 -11.96 -8.19 18.13
CA LYS A 151 -12.70 -7.03 17.60
C LYS A 151 -14.11 -7.45 17.16
N VAL A 152 -14.98 -6.46 17.01
CA VAL A 152 -16.31 -6.65 16.43
C VAL A 152 -16.41 -5.99 15.08
N ALA A 153 -17.09 -6.64 14.15
CA ALA A 153 -17.36 -6.13 12.82
C ALA A 153 -18.24 -4.87 12.88
N VAL A 154 -17.88 -3.83 12.12
CA VAL A 154 -18.67 -2.58 12.02
C VAL A 154 -19.78 -2.72 10.98
N ARG A 155 -19.59 -3.57 9.99
CA ARG A 155 -20.50 -3.93 8.90
C ARG A 155 -20.38 -5.42 8.59
N ASP A 156 -21.19 -5.93 7.70
CA ASP A 156 -21.03 -7.29 7.21
C ASP A 156 -19.72 -7.40 6.44
N LEU A 157 -18.93 -8.44 6.76
CA LEU A 157 -17.59 -8.69 6.23
C LEU A 157 -17.62 -9.97 5.40
N ILE A 158 -16.92 -9.95 4.27
CA ILE A 158 -16.82 -11.07 3.35
C ILE A 158 -15.54 -11.86 3.65
N ALA A 159 -15.64 -13.19 3.66
CA ALA A 159 -14.50 -14.08 3.84
C ALA A 159 -13.43 -13.89 2.73
N GLY A 160 -12.16 -14.05 3.09
CA GLY A 160 -11.05 -14.02 2.16
C GLY A 160 -10.64 -12.63 1.66
N GLN A 161 -11.32 -11.56 2.06
CA GLN A 161 -10.99 -10.20 1.65
C GLN A 161 -10.09 -9.48 2.65
N PRO A 162 -9.17 -8.60 2.17
CA PRO A 162 -8.41 -7.70 3.02
C PRO A 162 -9.34 -6.80 3.84
N LEU A 163 -9.12 -6.73 5.13
CA LEU A 163 -9.89 -5.90 6.05
C LEU A 163 -9.14 -4.62 6.39
N ARG A 164 -9.89 -3.53 6.57
CA ARG A 164 -9.36 -2.24 7.01
C ARG A 164 -9.60 -2.04 8.50
N GLN A 165 -8.80 -1.19 9.12
CA GLN A 165 -9.01 -0.82 10.53
C GLN A 165 -10.39 -0.21 10.78
N SER A 166 -11.00 0.43 9.77
CA SER A 166 -12.37 0.96 9.84
C SER A 166 -13.46 -0.11 9.83
N ASP A 167 -13.14 -1.33 9.41
CA ASP A 167 -14.11 -2.43 9.31
C ASP A 167 -14.38 -3.12 10.65
N VAL A 168 -13.51 -2.87 11.64
CA VAL A 168 -13.58 -3.47 12.96
C VAL A 168 -13.45 -2.42 14.06
N LYS A 169 -13.95 -2.74 15.25
CA LYS A 169 -13.83 -1.90 16.44
C LYS A 169 -13.65 -2.76 17.68
N ALA A 170 -13.15 -2.18 18.77
CA ALA A 170 -13.15 -2.86 20.06
C ALA A 170 -14.59 -3.18 20.51
N PRO A 171 -14.82 -4.33 21.16
CA PRO A 171 -16.13 -4.67 21.70
C PRO A 171 -16.54 -3.69 22.80
N THR A 172 -17.85 -3.49 22.96
CA THR A 172 -18.40 -2.77 24.11
C THR A 172 -18.27 -3.64 25.34
N VAL A 173 -17.54 -3.18 26.35
CA VAL A 173 -17.35 -3.91 27.62
C VAL A 173 -18.30 -3.43 28.71
N ILE A 174 -18.81 -2.21 28.59
CA ILE A 174 -19.82 -1.65 29.52
C ILE A 174 -20.99 -1.12 28.70
N SER A 175 -22.20 -1.54 29.08
CA SER A 175 -23.45 -1.02 28.53
C SER A 175 -24.08 0.02 29.46
N ARG A 176 -24.81 0.97 28.88
CA ARG A 176 -25.56 1.97 29.65
C ARG A 176 -26.50 1.29 30.66
N GLY A 177 -26.45 1.72 31.91
CA GLY A 177 -27.25 1.18 32.98
C GLY A 177 -26.65 -0.04 33.68
N GLN A 178 -25.54 -0.57 33.18
CA GLN A 178 -24.83 -1.70 33.79
C GLN A 178 -24.19 -1.27 35.11
N SER A 179 -24.26 -2.17 36.12
CA SER A 179 -23.53 -2.02 37.37
C SER A 179 -22.05 -2.28 37.12
N VAL A 180 -21.18 -1.37 37.52
CA VAL A 180 -19.73 -1.42 37.32
C VAL A 180 -19.00 -1.19 38.65
N THR A 181 -17.76 -1.67 38.69
CA THR A 181 -16.85 -1.39 39.80
C THR A 181 -16.06 -0.14 39.51
N ILE A 182 -16.17 0.87 40.36
CA ILE A 182 -15.34 2.08 40.32
C ILE A 182 -14.13 1.82 41.21
N LYS A 183 -12.93 1.98 40.65
CA LYS A 183 -11.64 1.88 41.38
C LYS A 183 -10.93 3.22 41.37
N SER A 184 -10.54 3.70 42.54
CA SER A 184 -9.70 4.89 42.69
C SER A 184 -8.42 4.54 43.44
N PHE A 185 -7.32 5.08 42.99
CA PHE A 185 -5.99 4.88 43.59
C PHE A 185 -5.56 6.18 44.25
N ALA A 186 -5.41 6.16 45.58
CA ALA A 186 -4.94 7.32 46.35
C ALA A 186 -3.95 6.89 47.41
N GLY A 187 -2.73 7.44 47.42
CA GLY A 187 -1.76 7.21 48.50
C GLY A 187 -1.38 5.73 48.74
N GLY A 188 -1.35 4.90 47.70
CA GLY A 188 -1.06 3.46 47.80
C GLY A 188 -2.28 2.59 48.20
N LEU A 189 -3.43 3.20 48.42
CA LEU A 189 -4.69 2.51 48.74
C LEU A 189 -5.56 2.44 47.49
N THR A 190 -6.19 1.28 47.29
CA THR A 190 -7.24 1.09 46.28
C THR A 190 -8.62 1.16 46.94
N VAL A 191 -9.40 2.16 46.59
CA VAL A 191 -10.79 2.28 47.03
C VAL A 191 -11.70 1.74 45.95
N THR A 192 -12.57 0.83 46.30
CA THR A 192 -13.53 0.17 45.40
C THR A 192 -14.94 0.53 45.77
N MET A 193 -15.76 0.94 44.79
CA MET A 193 -17.15 1.32 44.98
C MET A 193 -18.00 0.76 43.82
N LYS A 194 -19.30 0.55 44.07
CA LYS A 194 -20.27 0.22 43.03
C LYS A 194 -20.82 1.49 42.38
N GLY A 195 -20.98 1.43 41.08
CA GLY A 195 -21.56 2.50 40.28
C GLY A 195 -22.39 1.97 39.12
N LYS A 196 -23.20 2.84 38.54
CA LYS A 196 -24.04 2.57 37.38
C LYS A 196 -23.51 3.37 36.19
N ALA A 197 -23.23 2.67 35.09
CA ALA A 197 -22.74 3.30 33.85
C ALA A 197 -23.82 4.19 33.22
N LEU A 198 -23.45 5.42 32.83
CA LEU A 198 -24.35 6.37 32.20
C LEU A 198 -24.31 6.33 30.66
N GLY A 199 -23.42 5.53 30.11
CA GLY A 199 -23.25 5.33 28.65
C GLY A 199 -22.71 3.95 28.31
N ASN A 200 -22.55 3.67 27.03
CA ASN A 200 -21.79 2.51 26.53
C ASN A 200 -20.32 2.88 26.41
N ALA A 201 -19.43 1.94 26.71
CA ALA A 201 -17.99 2.18 26.61
C ALA A 201 -17.22 0.91 26.29
N ARG A 202 -16.07 1.09 25.65
CA ARG A 202 -15.07 0.07 25.34
C ARG A 202 -13.90 0.18 26.30
N ALA A 203 -13.06 -0.80 26.35
CA ALA A 203 -11.80 -0.69 27.09
C ALA A 203 -10.98 0.52 26.57
N GLY A 204 -10.50 1.36 27.49
CA GLY A 204 -9.77 2.59 27.22
C GLY A 204 -10.64 3.84 27.03
N ASP A 205 -11.95 3.72 26.85
CA ASP A 205 -12.85 4.87 26.72
C ASP A 205 -13.04 5.55 28.07
N ARG A 206 -13.30 6.87 28.03
CA ARG A 206 -13.80 7.63 29.19
C ARG A 206 -15.30 7.47 29.29
N ILE A 207 -15.79 7.25 30.50
CA ILE A 207 -17.23 7.07 30.77
C ILE A 207 -17.64 7.79 32.06
N TRP A 208 -18.82 8.34 32.02
CA TRP A 208 -19.48 8.82 33.25
C TRP A 208 -20.21 7.66 33.95
N VAL A 209 -19.95 7.53 35.24
CA VAL A 209 -20.61 6.57 36.10
C VAL A 209 -21.21 7.25 37.32
N GLN A 210 -22.35 6.78 37.76
CA GLN A 210 -22.98 7.29 38.96
C GLN A 210 -22.71 6.33 40.12
N ASN A 211 -22.08 6.80 41.18
CA ASN A 211 -21.89 6.01 42.41
C ASN A 211 -23.25 5.64 43.00
N GLU A 212 -23.47 4.35 43.23
CA GLU A 212 -24.77 3.86 43.71
C GLU A 212 -25.15 4.38 45.10
N ARG A 213 -24.15 4.59 45.98
CA ARG A 213 -24.38 5.06 47.35
C ARG A 213 -24.54 6.57 47.45
N SER A 214 -23.60 7.32 46.92
CA SER A 214 -23.59 8.77 47.05
C SER A 214 -24.37 9.51 45.95
N LYS A 215 -24.80 8.80 44.89
CA LYS A 215 -25.46 9.33 43.69
C LYS A 215 -24.62 10.36 42.91
N LYS A 216 -23.37 10.63 43.33
CA LYS A 216 -22.45 11.51 42.63
C LYS A 216 -22.00 10.87 41.31
N ARG A 217 -21.83 11.70 40.28
CA ARG A 217 -21.29 11.29 39.00
C ARG A 217 -19.78 11.50 39.01
N VAL A 218 -19.06 10.51 38.55
CA VAL A 218 -17.59 10.57 38.36
C VAL A 218 -17.26 10.07 36.98
N GLU A 219 -16.22 10.65 36.41
CA GLU A 219 -15.67 10.22 35.13
C GLU A 219 -14.46 9.33 35.38
N GLY A 220 -14.33 8.25 34.61
CA GLY A 220 -13.19 7.36 34.69
C GLY A 220 -12.91 6.66 33.37
N ILE A 221 -11.79 5.94 33.33
CA ILE A 221 -11.34 5.17 32.16
C ILE A 221 -11.74 3.71 32.37
N VAL A 222 -12.34 3.11 31.34
CA VAL A 222 -12.77 1.71 31.35
C VAL A 222 -11.56 0.79 31.17
N SER A 223 -11.39 -0.16 32.08
CA SER A 223 -10.38 -1.21 31.94
C SER A 223 -10.86 -2.33 31.01
N SER A 224 -9.95 -3.22 30.60
CA SER A 224 -10.30 -4.43 29.84
C SER A 224 -11.23 -5.38 30.60
N SER A 225 -11.21 -5.37 31.95
CA SER A 225 -12.09 -6.15 32.80
C SER A 225 -13.49 -5.54 32.98
N GLY A 226 -13.75 -4.33 32.46
CA GLY A 226 -15.02 -3.62 32.67
C GLY A 226 -15.10 -2.84 33.98
N ASP A 227 -13.98 -2.65 34.67
CA ASP A 227 -13.92 -1.73 35.83
C ASP A 227 -13.71 -0.29 35.32
N VAL A 228 -14.11 0.69 36.10
CA VAL A 228 -13.92 2.10 35.83
C VAL A 228 -12.87 2.68 36.77
N LEU A 229 -11.73 3.10 36.19
CA LEU A 229 -10.62 3.65 36.94
C LEU A 229 -10.76 5.18 37.01
N VAL A 230 -10.85 5.71 38.24
CA VAL A 230 -10.96 7.16 38.55
C VAL A 230 -9.64 7.60 39.17
N GLN A 231 -9.08 8.67 38.67
CA GLN A 231 -7.88 9.34 39.20
C GLN A 231 -8.27 10.42 40.23
#